data_c07caf2547d2be123eb273e343510dc7
#
_entry.id   c07caf2547d2be123eb273e343510dc7
#
_cell.length_a   1.000
_cell.length_b   1.000
_cell.length_c   1.000
_cell.angle_alpha   90.00
_cell.angle_beta   90.00
_cell.angle_gamma   90.00
#
_symmetry.space_group_name_H-M   'P 1'
#
loop_
_entity.id
_entity.type
_entity.pdbx_description
1 polymer ?
#
loop_
_entity_poly.entity_id
_entity_poly.type
_entity_poly.pdbx_seq_one_letter_code
_entity_poly.pdbx_strand_id
1 'polypeptide(L)'
;MNLNEQVKILLEKSQKEFSASDYLSHHSVGDIMENYCCNRALDHFGSSCIKSKSKRSIEDFTILQDKIINYYDVKAHHIQGNKKGFSMPNLVSIKRLKKLIKDGNKTLNYIFIDYTRDGNKITVVDAKVVNIYEIGWSNLTIGSLGYGQLQIKDNNKKVEIVPYDKESWEMNLKKMATNFYIKQIAKYEKQIKIWND
;
A
#
# COMPACT_ATOMS: atom_id res chain seq x y z
N MET A 1 -11.79 -15.43 -13.86
CA MET A 1 -11.74 -14.30 -12.91
C MET A 1 -10.42 -14.38 -12.17
N ASN A 2 -9.60 -13.36 -12.26
CA ASN A 2 -8.30 -13.35 -11.57
C ASN A 2 -8.49 -13.15 -10.05
N LEU A 3 -7.44 -13.41 -9.27
CA LEU A 3 -7.50 -13.34 -7.81
C LEU A 3 -7.86 -11.95 -7.29
N ASN A 4 -7.32 -10.90 -7.92
CA ASN A 4 -7.62 -9.52 -7.52
C ASN A 4 -9.10 -9.17 -7.74
N GLU A 5 -9.70 -9.67 -8.81
CA GLU A 5 -11.15 -9.52 -9.05
C GLU A 5 -11.98 -10.26 -8.00
N GLN A 6 -11.55 -11.45 -7.58
CA GLN A 6 -12.23 -12.20 -6.51
C GLN A 6 -12.17 -11.43 -5.20
N VAL A 7 -10.99 -10.91 -4.81
CA VAL A 7 -10.81 -10.10 -3.61
C VAL A 7 -11.64 -8.80 -3.69
N LYS A 8 -11.68 -8.16 -4.86
CA LYS A 8 -12.48 -6.95 -5.07
C LYS A 8 -13.97 -7.21 -4.85
N ILE A 9 -14.54 -8.25 -5.47
CA ILE A 9 -15.95 -8.63 -5.31
C ILE A 9 -16.28 -8.94 -3.85
N LEU A 10 -15.37 -9.63 -3.16
CA LEU A 10 -15.53 -9.93 -1.74
C LEU A 10 -15.67 -8.65 -0.90
N LEU A 11 -14.83 -7.65 -1.16
CA LEU A 11 -14.85 -6.37 -0.47
C LEU A 11 -16.08 -5.54 -0.83
N GLU A 12 -16.49 -5.49 -2.09
CA GLU A 12 -17.67 -4.75 -2.53
C GLU A 12 -18.97 -5.26 -1.88
N LYS A 13 -19.10 -6.57 -1.72
CA LYS A 13 -20.24 -7.18 -1.01
C LYS A 13 -20.30 -6.77 0.46
N SER A 14 -19.19 -6.42 1.02
CA SER A 14 -19.01 -6.12 2.45
C SER A 14 -19.07 -4.64 2.81
N GLN A 15 -19.12 -3.74 1.83
CA GLN A 15 -19.12 -2.27 2.05
C GLN A 15 -20.23 -1.76 2.98
N LYS A 16 -21.34 -2.50 3.11
CA LYS A 16 -22.49 -2.10 3.94
C LYS A 16 -22.32 -2.41 5.44
N GLU A 17 -21.29 -3.15 5.82
CA GLU A 17 -21.16 -3.70 7.19
C GLU A 17 -20.20 -2.92 8.10
N PHE A 18 -19.58 -1.83 7.60
CA PHE A 18 -18.69 -1.03 8.41
C PHE A 18 -19.43 -0.02 9.27
N SER A 19 -19.69 -0.35 10.52
CA SER A 19 -20.00 0.61 11.57
C SER A 19 -18.93 0.49 12.66
N ALA A 20 -18.09 1.50 12.81
CA ALA A 20 -17.17 1.56 13.93
C ALA A 20 -17.89 2.20 15.11
N SER A 21 -18.36 1.41 16.04
CA SER A 21 -19.07 1.90 17.21
C SER A 21 -18.19 2.64 18.23
N ASP A 22 -16.84 2.45 18.24
CA ASP A 22 -16.07 2.84 19.43
C ASP A 22 -14.65 3.38 19.21
N TYR A 23 -14.24 3.88 18.03
CA TYR A 23 -12.83 4.26 17.85
C TYR A 23 -12.57 5.67 17.34
N LEU A 24 -11.67 6.35 18.06
CA LEU A 24 -11.48 7.80 18.02
C LEU A 24 -10.28 8.29 17.19
N SER A 25 -9.42 7.42 16.66
CA SER A 25 -8.23 7.84 15.91
C SER A 25 -8.21 7.34 14.47
N HIS A 26 -7.51 8.07 13.57
CA HIS A 26 -7.33 7.63 12.17
C HIS A 26 -6.53 6.31 12.05
N HIS A 27 -5.62 6.05 13.00
CA HIS A 27 -4.87 4.80 13.03
C HIS A 27 -5.77 3.59 13.32
N SER A 28 -6.77 3.76 14.19
CA SER A 28 -7.72 2.68 14.50
C SER A 28 -8.62 2.32 13.32
N VAL A 29 -8.96 3.26 12.44
CA VAL A 29 -9.73 2.97 11.21
C VAL A 29 -8.93 2.11 10.25
N GLY A 30 -7.65 2.39 10.07
CA GLY A 30 -6.74 1.54 9.28
C GLY A 30 -6.69 0.10 9.80
N ASP A 31 -6.46 -0.06 11.11
CA ASP A 31 -6.40 -1.38 11.77
C ASP A 31 -7.74 -2.14 11.65
N ILE A 32 -8.89 -1.45 11.71
CA ILE A 32 -10.21 -2.06 11.52
C ILE A 32 -10.36 -2.58 10.09
N MET A 33 -10.01 -1.77 9.09
CA MET A 33 -10.12 -2.16 7.69
C MET A 33 -9.17 -3.29 7.33
N GLU A 34 -7.93 -3.25 7.83
CA GLU A 34 -6.95 -4.33 7.70
C GLU A 34 -7.50 -5.65 8.26
N ASN A 35 -7.98 -5.64 9.52
CA ASN A 35 -8.55 -6.82 10.16
C ASN A 35 -9.78 -7.34 9.41
N TYR A 36 -10.64 -6.45 8.95
CA TYR A 36 -11.82 -6.82 8.18
C TYR A 36 -11.46 -7.51 6.87
N CYS A 37 -10.60 -6.90 6.06
CA CYS A 37 -10.14 -7.48 4.79
C CYS A 37 -9.48 -8.84 5.01
N CYS A 38 -8.63 -8.95 6.03
CA CYS A 38 -7.97 -10.20 6.38
C CYS A 38 -8.97 -11.29 6.78
N ASN A 39 -9.95 -10.99 7.64
CA ASN A 39 -10.95 -11.96 8.08
C ASN A 39 -11.82 -12.42 6.90
N ARG A 40 -12.26 -11.51 6.04
CA ARG A 40 -13.03 -11.88 4.84
C ARG A 40 -12.23 -12.72 3.85
N ALA A 41 -10.92 -12.43 3.70
CA ALA A 41 -10.04 -13.26 2.89
C ALA A 41 -9.86 -14.65 3.50
N LEU A 42 -9.72 -14.77 4.82
CA LEU A 42 -9.66 -16.03 5.54
C LEU A 42 -10.94 -16.85 5.38
N ASP A 43 -12.11 -16.21 5.54
CA ASP A 43 -13.42 -16.86 5.38
C ASP A 43 -13.62 -17.43 3.96
N HIS A 44 -13.12 -16.69 2.94
CA HIS A 44 -13.32 -17.06 1.54
C HIS A 44 -12.27 -18.04 1.01
N PHE A 45 -10.99 -17.84 1.33
CA PHE A 45 -9.87 -18.62 0.81
C PHE A 45 -9.39 -19.72 1.76
N GLY A 46 -9.90 -19.75 3.00
CA GLY A 46 -9.58 -20.77 3.99
C GLY A 46 -8.08 -20.88 4.25
N SER A 47 -7.56 -22.10 4.20
CA SER A 47 -6.15 -22.40 4.45
C SER A 47 -5.17 -21.82 3.44
N SER A 48 -5.65 -21.35 2.28
CA SER A 48 -4.84 -20.63 1.30
C SER A 48 -4.54 -19.19 1.70
N CYS A 49 -5.27 -18.63 2.67
CA CYS A 49 -5.05 -17.31 3.22
C CYS A 49 -4.30 -17.38 4.55
N ILE A 50 -3.27 -16.57 4.70
CA ILE A 50 -2.43 -16.52 5.89
C ILE A 50 -2.31 -15.07 6.34
N LYS A 51 -2.79 -14.77 7.56
CA LYS A 51 -2.61 -13.46 8.18
C LYS A 51 -1.14 -13.21 8.50
N SER A 52 -0.67 -11.98 8.29
CA SER A 52 0.68 -11.59 8.67
C SER A 52 0.91 -11.76 10.17
N LYS A 53 2.10 -12.26 10.51
CA LYS A 53 2.53 -12.47 11.92
C LYS A 53 3.13 -11.22 12.56
N SER A 54 3.37 -10.17 11.79
CA SER A 54 4.10 -8.98 12.28
C SER A 54 3.59 -7.71 11.62
N LYS A 55 3.35 -6.68 12.42
CA LYS A 55 3.09 -5.31 11.94
C LYS A 55 4.24 -4.70 11.12
N ARG A 56 5.41 -5.37 11.08
CA ARG A 56 6.57 -4.97 10.25
C ARG A 56 6.65 -5.75 8.94
N SER A 57 5.70 -6.64 8.67
CA SER A 57 5.64 -7.34 7.38
C SER A 57 5.43 -6.34 6.23
N ILE A 58 5.62 -6.82 5.01
CA ILE A 58 5.35 -6.05 3.79
C ILE A 58 3.86 -6.11 3.43
N GLU A 59 3.17 -7.10 3.97
CA GLU A 59 1.78 -7.45 3.74
C GLU A 59 1.00 -7.55 5.05
N ASP A 60 -0.30 -7.39 4.97
CA ASP A 60 -1.25 -7.63 6.06
C ASP A 60 -1.73 -9.08 6.03
N PHE A 61 -1.87 -9.64 4.83
CA PHE A 61 -2.14 -11.06 4.62
C PHE A 61 -1.62 -11.55 3.28
N THR A 62 -1.56 -12.86 3.14
CA THR A 62 -1.05 -13.56 1.95
C THR A 62 -2.10 -14.53 1.44
N ILE A 63 -2.28 -14.64 0.13
CA ILE A 63 -3.08 -15.70 -0.50
C ILE A 63 -2.17 -16.53 -1.40
N LEU A 64 -2.17 -17.85 -1.18
CA LEU A 64 -1.44 -18.81 -1.99
C LEU A 64 -2.35 -19.30 -3.12
N GLN A 65 -1.95 -19.09 -4.36
CA GLN A 65 -2.65 -19.59 -5.53
C GLN A 65 -1.65 -19.99 -6.63
N ASP A 66 -1.81 -21.17 -7.21
CA ASP A 66 -1.01 -21.65 -8.35
C ASP A 66 0.52 -21.51 -8.15
N LYS A 67 0.99 -21.81 -6.93
CA LYS A 67 2.39 -21.68 -6.48
C LYS A 67 2.89 -20.21 -6.45
N ILE A 68 2.01 -19.24 -6.66
CA ILE A 68 2.30 -17.81 -6.51
C ILE A 68 1.87 -17.38 -5.11
N ILE A 69 2.74 -16.59 -4.46
CA ILE A 69 2.48 -15.99 -3.17
C ILE A 69 2.00 -14.56 -3.42
N ASN A 70 0.70 -14.33 -3.22
CA ASN A 70 0.11 -13.01 -3.42
C ASN A 70 0.03 -12.28 -2.08
N TYR A 71 0.86 -11.25 -1.91
CA TYR A 71 0.86 -10.35 -0.77
C TYR A 71 -0.20 -9.27 -0.96
N TYR A 72 -0.95 -8.98 0.11
CA TYR A 72 -1.95 -7.91 0.16
C TYR A 72 -1.65 -6.98 1.32
N ASP A 73 -1.63 -5.69 1.03
CA ASP A 73 -1.41 -4.60 1.98
C ASP A 73 -2.57 -3.61 1.87
N VAL A 74 -3.29 -3.38 2.96
CA VAL A 74 -4.50 -2.54 3.02
C VAL A 74 -4.12 -1.09 3.30
N LYS A 75 -4.65 -0.18 2.50
CA LYS A 75 -4.43 1.26 2.63
C LYS A 75 -5.77 1.99 2.71
N ALA A 76 -6.12 2.42 3.90
CA ALA A 76 -7.33 3.22 4.13
C ALA A 76 -7.05 4.71 3.89
N HIS A 77 -7.92 5.37 3.13
CA HIS A 77 -7.82 6.77 2.77
C HIS A 77 -9.13 7.51 3.10
N HIS A 78 -9.04 8.52 3.97
CA HIS A 78 -10.18 9.37 4.35
C HIS A 78 -10.36 10.50 3.34
N ILE A 79 -11.42 10.46 2.53
CA ILE A 79 -11.61 11.40 1.41
C ILE A 79 -12.24 12.76 1.79
N GLN A 80 -12.83 12.89 2.98
CA GLN A 80 -13.42 14.14 3.47
C GLN A 80 -12.47 14.98 4.33
N GLY A 81 -11.27 14.50 4.57
CA GLY A 81 -10.30 15.17 5.43
C GLY A 81 -9.82 16.47 4.84
N ASN A 82 -10.15 17.57 5.50
CA ASN A 82 -9.68 18.88 5.11
C ASN A 82 -8.15 18.99 5.22
N LYS A 83 -7.52 19.28 4.11
CA LYS A 83 -6.42 20.24 3.87
C LYS A 83 -5.11 20.14 4.66
N LYS A 84 -4.99 19.49 5.80
CA LYS A 84 -3.75 19.56 6.61
C LYS A 84 -3.45 18.27 7.37
N GLY A 85 -3.35 17.12 6.77
CA GLY A 85 -3.00 16.00 7.63
C GLY A 85 -2.92 14.61 7.06
N PHE A 86 -3.07 14.44 5.81
CA PHE A 86 -2.79 13.12 5.24
C PHE A 86 -1.29 12.98 5.06
N SER A 87 -0.69 12.14 5.90
CA SER A 87 0.59 11.56 5.54
C SER A 87 0.42 10.83 4.23
N MET A 88 1.29 11.10 3.26
CA MET A 88 1.33 10.32 2.03
C MET A 88 1.37 8.84 2.39
N PRO A 89 0.46 8.00 1.87
CA PRO A 89 0.46 6.60 2.24
C PRO A 89 1.79 5.98 1.81
N ASN A 90 2.49 5.46 2.82
CA ASN A 90 3.70 4.69 2.60
C ASN A 90 3.30 3.35 2.02
N LEU A 91 3.83 3.01 0.87
CA LEU A 91 3.60 1.71 0.26
C LEU A 91 4.60 0.68 0.79
N VAL A 92 5.83 0.74 0.31
CA VAL A 92 6.84 -0.26 0.65
C VAL A 92 8.24 0.33 0.60
N SER A 93 9.17 -0.14 1.45
CA SER A 93 10.57 0.24 1.31
C SER A 93 11.15 -0.33 0.01
N ILE A 94 11.93 0.49 -0.72
CA ILE A 94 12.54 0.06 -1.98
C ILE A 94 13.48 -1.13 -1.81
N LYS A 95 14.12 -1.28 -0.64
CA LYS A 95 14.94 -2.45 -0.31
C LYS A 95 14.12 -3.74 -0.26
N ARG A 96 12.95 -3.71 0.40
CA ARG A 96 12.04 -4.87 0.50
C ARG A 96 11.43 -5.20 -0.86
N LEU A 97 10.98 -4.17 -1.59
CA LEU A 97 10.45 -4.32 -2.93
C LEU A 97 11.46 -4.97 -3.87
N LYS A 98 12.71 -4.52 -3.86
CA LYS A 98 13.79 -5.14 -4.65
C LYS A 98 13.97 -6.62 -4.32
N LYS A 99 13.86 -7.00 -3.04
CA LYS A 99 13.93 -8.41 -2.63
C LYS A 99 12.74 -9.20 -3.19
N LEU A 100 11.53 -8.66 -3.06
CA LEU A 100 10.31 -9.29 -3.56
C LEU A 100 10.38 -9.53 -5.06
N ILE A 101 10.81 -8.53 -5.82
CA ILE A 101 10.98 -8.63 -7.29
C ILE A 101 11.95 -9.76 -7.67
N LYS A 102 13.05 -9.91 -6.93
CA LYS A 102 14.04 -10.97 -7.17
C LYS A 102 13.51 -12.38 -6.91
N ASP A 103 12.57 -12.53 -5.99
CA ASP A 103 12.01 -13.83 -5.62
C ASP A 103 11.14 -14.45 -6.74
N GLY A 104 10.63 -13.64 -7.68
CA GLY A 104 9.99 -14.06 -8.94
C GLY A 104 8.61 -14.72 -8.83
N ASN A 105 8.32 -15.42 -7.73
CA ASN A 105 7.06 -16.11 -7.47
C ASN A 105 6.13 -15.36 -6.49
N LYS A 106 6.39 -14.07 -6.28
CA LYS A 106 5.64 -13.21 -5.37
C LYS A 106 5.05 -12.02 -6.10
N THR A 107 3.84 -11.65 -5.72
CA THR A 107 3.20 -10.41 -6.16
C THR A 107 2.93 -9.53 -4.96
N LEU A 108 2.80 -8.23 -5.17
CA LEU A 108 2.40 -7.27 -4.15
C LEU A 108 1.18 -6.50 -4.65
N ASN A 109 0.09 -6.65 -3.96
CA ASN A 109 -1.19 -6.03 -4.27
C ASN A 109 -1.58 -5.11 -3.12
N TYR A 110 -2.13 -3.97 -3.47
CA TYR A 110 -2.70 -3.01 -2.52
C TYR A 110 -4.21 -3.06 -2.58
N ILE A 111 -4.83 -3.01 -1.40
CA ILE A 111 -6.27 -2.80 -1.26
C ILE A 111 -6.43 -1.36 -0.82
N PHE A 112 -6.74 -0.46 -1.76
CA PHE A 112 -7.06 0.92 -1.46
C PHE A 112 -8.53 1.03 -1.10
N ILE A 113 -8.81 1.57 0.09
CA ILE A 113 -10.18 1.78 0.60
C ILE A 113 -10.37 3.27 0.87
N ASP A 114 -11.18 3.90 0.04
CA ASP A 114 -11.61 5.28 0.25
C ASP A 114 -12.83 5.30 1.18
N TYR A 115 -12.76 6.08 2.26
CA TYR A 115 -13.84 6.18 3.21
C TYR A 115 -14.14 7.63 3.61
N THR A 116 -15.38 7.84 4.09
CA THR A 116 -15.81 9.04 4.79
C THR A 116 -16.08 8.71 6.25
N ARG A 117 -16.04 9.73 7.10
CA ARG A 117 -16.32 9.59 8.53
C ARG A 117 -17.24 10.71 9.00
N ASP A 118 -18.32 10.33 9.68
CA ASP A 118 -19.23 11.23 10.37
C ASP A 118 -19.34 10.77 11.84
N GLY A 119 -18.71 11.52 12.74
CA GLY A 119 -18.54 11.10 14.13
C GLY A 119 -17.84 9.74 14.24
N ASN A 120 -18.55 8.74 14.76
CA ASN A 120 -18.07 7.36 14.86
C ASN A 120 -18.49 6.47 13.67
N LYS A 121 -19.28 6.99 12.74
CA LYS A 121 -19.73 6.23 11.58
C LYS A 121 -18.72 6.34 10.45
N ILE A 122 -18.24 5.19 9.97
CA ILE A 122 -17.37 5.07 8.80
C ILE A 122 -18.20 4.55 7.65
N THR A 123 -18.09 5.21 6.50
CA THR A 123 -18.72 4.76 5.26
C THR A 123 -17.66 4.54 4.21
N VAL A 124 -17.53 3.32 3.73
CA VAL A 124 -16.66 3.00 2.59
C VAL A 124 -17.30 3.53 1.32
N VAL A 125 -16.57 4.33 0.57
CA VAL A 125 -17.00 4.97 -0.68
C VAL A 125 -16.53 4.21 -1.89
N ASP A 126 -15.27 3.72 -1.86
CA ASP A 126 -14.67 2.97 -2.96
C ASP A 126 -13.64 1.99 -2.40
N ALA A 127 -13.47 0.85 -3.08
CA ALA A 127 -12.43 -0.12 -2.77
C ALA A 127 -11.83 -0.67 -4.07
N LYS A 128 -10.49 -0.71 -4.12
CA LYS A 128 -9.77 -1.18 -5.31
C LYS A 128 -8.66 -2.11 -4.91
N VAL A 129 -8.53 -3.22 -5.64
CA VAL A 129 -7.35 -4.08 -5.57
C VAL A 129 -6.47 -3.78 -6.77
N VAL A 130 -5.25 -3.39 -6.52
CA VAL A 130 -4.30 -2.92 -7.53
C VAL A 130 -2.96 -3.61 -7.34
N ASN A 131 -2.44 -4.25 -8.38
CA ASN A 131 -1.07 -4.75 -8.35
C ASN A 131 -0.09 -3.57 -8.37
N ILE A 132 1.05 -3.69 -7.71
CA ILE A 132 2.04 -2.61 -7.65
C ILE A 132 2.49 -2.14 -9.04
N TYR A 133 2.53 -3.04 -10.02
CA TYR A 133 2.92 -2.74 -11.40
C TYR A 133 1.84 -1.97 -12.19
N GLU A 134 0.64 -1.88 -11.64
CA GLU A 134 -0.47 -1.11 -12.21
C GLU A 134 -0.58 0.30 -11.61
N ILE A 135 0.26 0.65 -10.63
CA ILE A 135 0.29 2.01 -10.09
C ILE A 135 1.18 2.88 -10.97
N GLY A 136 0.58 3.91 -11.58
CA GLY A 136 1.26 4.83 -12.48
C GLY A 136 2.37 5.62 -11.77
N TRP A 137 3.52 5.80 -12.43
CA TRP A 137 4.68 6.52 -11.88
C TRP A 137 4.41 8.02 -11.68
N SER A 138 3.39 8.59 -12.31
CA SER A 138 2.89 9.95 -12.04
C SER A 138 2.46 10.13 -10.58
N ASN A 139 1.96 9.06 -9.96
CA ASN A 139 1.49 9.02 -8.57
C ASN A 139 2.56 8.62 -7.55
N LEU A 140 3.72 8.14 -7.99
CA LEU A 140 4.73 7.57 -7.11
C LEU A 140 5.89 8.53 -6.85
N THR A 141 6.40 8.49 -5.63
CA THR A 141 7.64 9.14 -5.22
C THR A 141 8.41 8.25 -4.25
N ILE A 142 9.69 8.55 -4.05
CA ILE A 142 10.50 7.89 -3.03
C ILE A 142 10.80 8.92 -1.93
N GLY A 143 10.22 8.70 -0.76
CA GLY A 143 10.46 9.51 0.43
C GLY A 143 11.68 9.06 1.21
N SER A 144 12.19 9.96 2.07
CA SER A 144 13.42 9.76 2.86
C SER A 144 13.22 8.94 4.14
N LEU A 145 12.03 8.46 4.43
CA LEU A 145 11.79 7.58 5.59
C LEU A 145 12.62 6.31 5.47
N GLY A 146 13.41 6.03 6.50
CA GLY A 146 14.39 4.95 6.45
C GLY A 146 15.39 5.12 5.30
N TYR A 147 15.62 4.06 4.56
CA TYR A 147 16.54 4.04 3.40
C TYR A 147 15.79 4.14 2.06
N GLY A 148 14.70 4.88 2.02
CA GLY A 148 13.84 5.06 0.86
C GLY A 148 12.55 4.25 0.96
N GLN A 149 11.43 4.98 0.94
CA GLN A 149 10.08 4.44 1.01
C GLN A 149 9.33 4.87 -0.25
N LEU A 150 8.81 3.91 -1.00
CA LEU A 150 7.87 4.19 -2.09
C LEU A 150 6.57 4.71 -1.48
N GLN A 151 6.07 5.83 -1.98
CA GLN A 151 4.92 6.56 -1.43
C GLN A 151 4.02 7.06 -2.56
N ILE A 152 2.74 7.23 -2.26
CA ILE A 152 1.83 7.99 -3.13
C ILE A 152 2.18 9.47 -3.01
N LYS A 153 2.39 10.13 -4.14
CA LYS A 153 2.92 11.49 -4.23
C LYS A 153 1.91 12.57 -3.82
N ASP A 154 0.65 12.35 -4.08
CA ASP A 154 -0.42 13.33 -3.85
C ASP A 154 -1.68 12.63 -3.33
N ASN A 155 -2.00 12.87 -2.06
CA ASN A 155 -3.13 12.22 -1.39
C ASN A 155 -4.51 12.71 -1.84
N ASN A 156 -4.57 13.86 -2.51
CA ASN A 156 -5.83 14.45 -2.97
C ASN A 156 -6.23 13.93 -4.36
N LYS A 157 -5.37 13.18 -5.01
CA LYS A 157 -5.64 12.60 -6.32
C LYS A 157 -5.93 11.11 -6.20
N LYS A 158 -6.89 10.65 -6.98
CA LYS A 158 -7.09 9.21 -7.15
C LYS A 158 -5.82 8.59 -7.72
N VAL A 159 -5.45 7.43 -7.19
CA VAL A 159 -4.32 6.67 -7.73
C VAL A 159 -4.63 6.32 -9.19
N GLU A 160 -3.76 6.76 -10.10
CA GLU A 160 -3.85 6.42 -11.50
C GLU A 160 -3.47 4.94 -11.69
N ILE A 161 -4.38 4.18 -12.28
CA ILE A 161 -4.16 2.78 -12.60
C ILE A 161 -3.82 2.72 -14.09
N VAL A 162 -2.67 2.14 -14.38
CA VAL A 162 -2.14 1.93 -15.72
C VAL A 162 -2.18 0.44 -16.10
N PRO A 163 -2.13 0.08 -17.38
CA PRO A 163 -1.98 -1.31 -17.76
C PRO A 163 -0.76 -1.94 -17.10
N TYR A 164 -0.89 -3.20 -16.71
CA TYR A 164 0.20 -3.97 -16.12
C TYR A 164 1.39 -4.06 -17.10
N ASP A 165 2.52 -3.50 -16.71
CA ASP A 165 3.78 -3.55 -17.44
C ASP A 165 4.95 -3.65 -16.46
N LYS A 166 5.33 -4.87 -16.15
CA LYS A 166 6.36 -5.17 -15.17
C LYS A 166 7.72 -4.60 -15.56
N GLU A 167 8.14 -4.78 -16.80
CA GLU A 167 9.49 -4.42 -17.24
C GLU A 167 9.71 -2.91 -17.21
N SER A 168 8.82 -2.14 -17.84
CA SER A 168 8.90 -0.68 -17.83
C SER A 168 8.76 -0.13 -16.42
N TRP A 169 7.91 -0.73 -15.60
CA TRP A 169 7.72 -0.32 -14.23
C TRP A 169 9.00 -0.50 -13.38
N GLU A 170 9.65 -1.66 -13.47
CA GLU A 170 10.91 -1.97 -12.79
C GLU A 170 12.07 -1.09 -13.27
N MET A 171 12.12 -0.78 -14.56
CA MET A 171 13.10 0.16 -15.10
C MET A 171 12.94 1.56 -14.49
N ASN A 172 11.70 2.04 -14.37
CA ASN A 172 11.41 3.31 -13.72
C ASN A 172 11.76 3.27 -12.22
N LEU A 173 11.45 2.18 -11.51
CA LEU A 173 11.87 1.99 -10.12
C LEU A 173 13.39 2.12 -9.97
N LYS A 174 14.15 1.45 -10.81
CA LYS A 174 15.62 1.51 -10.80
C LYS A 174 16.11 2.95 -11.00
N LYS A 175 15.58 3.66 -11.99
CA LYS A 175 15.92 5.06 -12.25
C LYS A 175 15.59 5.96 -11.06
N MET A 176 14.39 5.85 -10.51
CA MET A 176 13.95 6.66 -9.38
C MET A 176 14.77 6.37 -8.11
N ALA A 177 15.03 5.09 -7.81
CA ALA A 177 15.84 4.68 -6.65
C ALA A 177 17.29 5.18 -6.78
N THR A 178 17.90 5.07 -7.96
CA THR A 178 19.24 5.59 -8.21
C THR A 178 19.30 7.09 -7.97
N ASN A 179 18.38 7.85 -8.55
CA ASN A 179 18.30 9.30 -8.36
C ASN A 179 18.08 9.69 -6.88
N PHE A 180 17.25 8.93 -6.17
CA PHE A 180 17.05 9.13 -4.74
C PHE A 180 18.35 8.97 -3.97
N TYR A 181 19.10 7.87 -4.17
CA TYR A 181 20.35 7.63 -3.44
C TYR A 181 21.43 8.66 -3.79
N ILE A 182 21.57 9.07 -5.05
CA ILE A 182 22.50 10.15 -5.45
C ILE A 182 22.21 11.43 -4.66
N LYS A 183 20.93 11.83 -4.56
CA LYS A 183 20.52 13.01 -3.78
C LYS A 183 20.83 12.83 -2.27
N GLN A 184 20.65 11.63 -1.72
CA GLN A 184 20.97 11.37 -0.31
C GLN A 184 22.50 11.46 -0.06
N ILE A 185 23.33 10.92 -0.95
CA ILE A 185 24.80 11.00 -0.87
C ILE A 185 25.22 12.48 -0.86
N ALA A 186 24.77 13.28 -1.84
CA ALA A 186 25.09 14.69 -1.91
C ALA A 186 24.66 15.48 -0.65
N LYS A 187 23.51 15.10 -0.06
CA LYS A 187 23.04 15.69 1.20
C LYS A 187 23.99 15.34 2.36
N TYR A 188 24.43 14.10 2.47
CA TYR A 188 25.34 13.67 3.54
C TYR A 188 26.73 14.26 3.37
N GLU A 189 27.25 14.34 2.16
CA GLU A 189 28.54 15.01 1.86
C GLU A 189 28.51 16.49 2.30
N LYS A 190 27.40 17.17 2.05
CA LYS A 190 27.20 18.54 2.53
C LYS A 190 27.19 18.62 4.06
N GLN A 191 26.55 17.68 4.74
CA GLN A 191 26.56 17.64 6.21
C GLN A 191 27.95 17.36 6.78
N ILE A 192 28.70 16.43 6.19
CA ILE A 192 30.08 16.11 6.60
C ILE A 192 30.96 17.35 6.52
N LYS A 193 30.84 18.17 5.45
CA LYS A 193 31.59 19.41 5.34
C LYS A 193 31.30 20.38 6.48
N ILE A 194 30.02 20.56 6.85
CA ILE A 194 29.60 21.44 7.95
C ILE A 194 30.22 21.02 9.30
N TRP A 195 30.49 19.73 9.51
CA TRP A 195 31.10 19.24 10.75
C TRP A 195 32.65 19.30 10.75
N ASN A 196 33.25 19.50 9.58
CA ASN A 196 34.69 19.58 9.42
C ASN A 196 35.23 21.02 9.33
N ASP A 197 34.33 21.99 9.15
CA ASP A 197 34.60 23.45 9.20
C ASP A 197 34.40 23.98 10.64
#